data_6412bc19a39818b61835ff2367ae2a52
#
_entry.id   6412bc19a39818b61835ff2367ae2a52
#
_cell.length_a   1.000
_cell.length_b   1.000
_cell.length_c   1.000
_cell.angle_alpha   90.00
_cell.angle_beta   90.00
_cell.angle_gamma   90.00
#
_symmetry.space_group_name_H-M   'P 1'
#
loop_
_entity.id
_entity.type
_entity.pdbx_description
1 polymer ?
#
loop_
_entity_poly.entity_id
_entity_poly.type
_entity_poly.pdbx_seq_one_letter_code
_entity_poly.pdbx_strand_id
1 'polypeptide(L)'
;LTSTNCWPTKDSSVEQPWLHPGHPLMQAVTDLVLEAHRNTLKQGAVLVDPSDMGLTPQVLFIIDHSVKEGADPTRVVSRRMQFVAIDAQGHAIHAGWAPHLDLEPLTPADLALLADVLAAPWMAQDLESVALAYAGSQLVPEHFDEVRTRREQTVDKTLAAVHERLVKEINFWSDRYIKLQDDSAAGKDVRLTLENVRRTIDELTARRETRAKALLAMRHVISATPVVLGGALVIPVGLLLQRKGQPGWTADAEARARVEQIAMRAVMDAERALGHEVIDVSAEKCGWDVTSIPKVRDGRLSTPRHIEVKGRAKGQTTVTVTRNEILYGLNQSDTFILAIVLVDGDAHEGPFYIRKPFTQEPDWAVTSINLDLSELLQRAEAPCPI
;
A
#
# COMPACT_ATOMS: atom_id res chain seq x y z
N LEU A 1 21.70 -15.83 4.41
CA LEU A 1 21.50 -15.62 2.97
C LEU A 1 21.71 -14.14 2.70
N THR A 2 22.88 -13.82 2.15
CA THR A 2 23.30 -12.47 1.77
C THR A 2 22.31 -11.89 0.76
N SER A 3 21.76 -10.70 1.06
CA SER A 3 20.94 -9.95 0.12
C SER A 3 21.80 -9.55 -1.08
N THR A 4 21.73 -10.32 -2.14
CA THR A 4 22.23 -9.89 -3.44
C THR A 4 21.28 -8.83 -3.98
N ASN A 5 21.78 -7.61 -4.16
CA ASN A 5 21.09 -6.53 -4.86
C ASN A 5 20.46 -7.07 -6.14
N CYS A 6 19.13 -7.13 -6.21
CA CYS A 6 18.38 -7.56 -7.40
C CYS A 6 18.32 -6.51 -8.52
N TRP A 7 19.17 -5.50 -8.49
CA TRP A 7 19.24 -4.50 -9.56
C TRP A 7 20.23 -4.95 -10.62
N PRO A 8 19.83 -5.02 -11.90
CA PRO A 8 20.72 -5.43 -12.96
C PRO A 8 21.87 -4.41 -13.10
N THR A 9 23.11 -4.89 -12.98
CA THR A 9 24.29 -4.11 -13.35
C THR A 9 24.32 -3.95 -14.86
N LYS A 10 24.76 -2.80 -15.34
CA LYS A 10 24.76 -2.39 -16.78
C LYS A 10 25.50 -3.31 -17.76
N ASP A 11 26.15 -4.37 -17.30
CA ASP A 11 27.04 -5.21 -18.11
C ASP A 11 26.57 -6.68 -18.30
N SER A 12 25.34 -7.04 -17.92
CA SER A 12 24.84 -8.40 -18.22
C SER A 12 24.07 -8.41 -19.54
N SER A 13 24.64 -9.01 -20.55
CA SER A 13 24.02 -9.26 -21.88
C SER A 13 22.86 -10.29 -21.85
N VAL A 14 22.40 -10.69 -20.68
CA VAL A 14 21.22 -11.55 -20.49
C VAL A 14 20.11 -10.65 -19.99
N GLU A 15 19.06 -10.44 -20.78
CA GLU A 15 17.82 -9.84 -20.33
C GLU A 15 17.21 -10.71 -19.20
N GLN A 16 17.50 -10.35 -17.96
CA GLN A 16 16.85 -10.99 -16.80
C GLN A 16 15.42 -10.48 -16.76
N PRO A 17 14.42 -11.36 -16.76
CA PRO A 17 13.04 -10.96 -16.66
C PRO A 17 12.83 -10.24 -15.31
N TRP A 18 12.26 -9.04 -15.34
CA TRP A 18 11.92 -8.29 -14.14
C TRP A 18 10.84 -9.05 -13.36
N LEU A 19 11.16 -9.47 -12.14
CA LEU A 19 10.19 -10.02 -11.21
C LEU A 19 9.48 -8.87 -10.50
N HIS A 20 8.23 -8.65 -10.81
CA HIS A 20 7.36 -7.66 -10.18
C HIS A 20 6.19 -8.37 -9.47
N PRO A 21 5.46 -7.72 -8.56
CA PRO A 21 4.36 -8.35 -7.80
C PRO A 21 3.29 -9.04 -8.65
N GLY A 22 3.04 -8.56 -9.88
CA GLY A 22 2.12 -9.18 -10.83
C GLY A 22 2.73 -10.28 -11.70
N HIS A 23 3.99 -10.66 -11.50
CA HIS A 23 4.64 -11.71 -12.29
C HIS A 23 4.09 -13.10 -11.88
N PRO A 24 3.76 -14.01 -12.83
CA PRO A 24 3.20 -15.33 -12.51
C PRO A 24 4.04 -16.14 -11.54
N LEU A 25 5.37 -16.02 -11.59
CA LEU A 25 6.27 -16.71 -10.65
C LEU A 25 6.07 -16.19 -9.22
N MET A 26 5.93 -14.87 -9.02
CA MET A 26 5.66 -14.30 -7.69
C MET A 26 4.34 -14.80 -7.13
N GLN A 27 3.32 -14.88 -7.96
CA GLN A 27 2.02 -15.43 -7.55
C GLN A 27 2.14 -16.90 -7.15
N ALA A 28 2.81 -17.73 -7.97
CA ALA A 28 3.01 -19.14 -7.68
C ALA A 28 3.80 -19.36 -6.38
N VAL A 29 4.86 -18.58 -6.13
CA VAL A 29 5.64 -18.65 -4.88
C VAL A 29 4.79 -18.24 -3.69
N THR A 30 4.01 -17.18 -3.81
CA THR A 30 3.10 -16.73 -2.74
C THR A 30 2.08 -17.81 -2.41
N ASP A 31 1.46 -18.43 -3.41
CA ASP A 31 0.48 -19.50 -3.22
C ASP A 31 1.10 -20.73 -2.56
N LEU A 32 2.31 -21.12 -2.95
CA LEU A 32 3.06 -22.24 -2.33
C LEU A 32 3.40 -21.94 -0.85
N VAL A 33 3.85 -20.73 -0.54
CA VAL A 33 4.16 -20.33 0.84
C VAL A 33 2.89 -20.32 1.71
N LEU A 34 1.81 -19.76 1.21
CA LEU A 34 0.52 -19.76 1.93
C LEU A 34 0.00 -21.18 2.15
N GLU A 35 0.12 -22.08 1.16
CA GLU A 35 -0.28 -23.49 1.30
C GLU A 35 0.58 -24.23 2.33
N ALA A 36 1.91 -24.03 2.28
CA ALA A 36 2.83 -24.65 3.23
C ALA A 36 2.61 -24.23 4.67
N HIS A 37 2.19 -22.96 4.90
CA HIS A 37 2.01 -22.39 6.24
C HIS A 37 0.55 -22.20 6.67
N ARG A 38 -0.40 -22.72 5.89
CA ARG A 38 -1.85 -22.56 6.16
C ARG A 38 -2.25 -22.99 7.57
N ASN A 39 -1.74 -24.11 8.03
CA ASN A 39 -2.06 -24.63 9.38
C ASN A 39 -1.49 -23.74 10.48
N THR A 40 -0.27 -23.23 10.29
CA THR A 40 0.37 -22.28 11.22
C THR A 40 -0.41 -20.98 11.31
N LEU A 41 -0.83 -20.42 10.16
CA LEU A 41 -1.63 -19.21 10.11
C LEU A 41 -2.99 -19.38 10.81
N LYS A 42 -3.61 -20.56 10.67
CA LYS A 42 -4.90 -20.86 11.34
C LYS A 42 -4.79 -21.06 12.85
N GLN A 43 -3.63 -21.44 13.37
CA GLN A 43 -3.42 -21.55 14.81
C GLN A 43 -3.43 -20.20 15.50
N GLY A 44 -3.15 -19.13 14.74
CA GLY A 44 -3.03 -17.79 15.27
C GLY A 44 -1.74 -17.57 16.07
N ALA A 45 -1.60 -16.36 16.58
CA ALA A 45 -0.46 -15.95 17.39
C ALA A 45 -0.92 -15.02 18.52
N VAL A 46 -0.07 -14.84 19.53
CA VAL A 46 -0.21 -13.76 20.51
C VAL A 46 1.01 -12.85 20.37
N LEU A 47 0.75 -11.61 20.05
CA LEU A 47 1.78 -10.61 19.75
C LEU A 47 1.60 -9.39 20.66
N VAL A 48 2.66 -8.62 20.88
CA VAL A 48 2.60 -7.34 21.57
C VAL A 48 2.80 -6.18 20.61
N ASP A 49 2.00 -5.14 20.79
CA ASP A 49 2.24 -3.84 20.15
C ASP A 49 3.10 -2.98 21.11
N PRO A 50 4.40 -2.78 20.82
CA PRO A 50 5.30 -2.03 21.68
C PRO A 50 5.01 -0.52 21.69
N SER A 51 4.21 -0.03 20.74
CA SER A 51 3.81 1.37 20.62
C SER A 51 2.53 1.69 21.38
N ASP A 52 1.66 0.69 21.59
CA ASP A 52 0.36 0.89 22.23
C ASP A 52 0.47 0.83 23.75
N MET A 53 0.36 1.99 24.42
CA MET A 53 0.32 2.12 25.87
C MET A 53 -1.06 1.90 26.48
N GLY A 54 -2.07 1.55 25.69
CA GLY A 54 -3.42 1.23 26.11
C GLY A 54 -3.51 -0.05 26.94
N LEU A 55 -4.75 -0.39 27.35
CA LEU A 55 -5.04 -1.57 28.16
C LEU A 55 -5.99 -2.56 27.47
N THR A 56 -6.45 -2.23 26.27
CA THR A 56 -7.48 -3.01 25.59
C THR A 56 -6.86 -3.89 24.52
N PRO A 57 -6.83 -5.23 24.72
CA PRO A 57 -6.34 -6.14 23.70
C PRO A 57 -7.32 -6.19 22.52
N GLN A 58 -6.79 -6.50 21.33
CA GLN A 58 -7.56 -6.60 20.08
C GLN A 58 -7.19 -7.88 19.34
N VAL A 59 -8.12 -8.44 18.56
CA VAL A 59 -7.82 -9.52 17.62
C VAL A 59 -7.63 -8.93 16.24
N LEU A 60 -6.43 -9.14 15.67
CA LEU A 60 -6.07 -8.75 14.31
C LEU A 60 -6.34 -9.92 13.37
N PHE A 61 -7.15 -9.71 12.34
CA PHE A 61 -7.38 -10.66 11.26
C PHE A 61 -6.67 -10.21 9.97
N ILE A 62 -6.07 -11.18 9.30
CA ILE A 62 -5.43 -11.02 7.99
C ILE A 62 -6.41 -11.53 6.94
N ILE A 63 -6.85 -10.65 6.07
CA ILE A 63 -7.88 -10.91 5.07
C ILE A 63 -7.29 -10.77 3.67
N ASP A 64 -7.46 -11.79 2.84
CA ASP A 64 -7.10 -11.80 1.44
C ASP A 64 -8.31 -11.50 0.57
N HIS A 65 -8.20 -10.50 -0.29
CA HIS A 65 -9.23 -10.16 -1.26
C HIS A 65 -8.62 -10.00 -2.65
N SER A 66 -9.26 -10.58 -3.65
CA SER A 66 -8.83 -10.49 -5.05
C SER A 66 -9.95 -9.98 -5.97
N VAL A 67 -9.52 -9.20 -6.96
CA VAL A 67 -10.34 -8.77 -8.09
C VAL A 67 -9.89 -9.54 -9.31
N LYS A 68 -10.83 -10.15 -10.03
CA LYS A 68 -10.59 -11.06 -11.14
C LYS A 68 -11.12 -10.50 -12.45
N GLU A 69 -10.64 -11.03 -13.56
CA GLU A 69 -11.15 -10.68 -14.88
C GLU A 69 -12.51 -11.33 -15.10
N GLY A 70 -13.52 -10.55 -15.53
CA GLY A 70 -14.88 -11.06 -15.69
C GLY A 70 -15.03 -12.08 -16.83
N ALA A 71 -14.21 -11.96 -17.87
CA ALA A 71 -14.19 -12.91 -18.99
C ALA A 71 -13.45 -14.21 -18.65
N ASP A 72 -12.49 -14.15 -17.72
CA ASP A 72 -11.72 -15.30 -17.24
C ASP A 72 -11.51 -15.21 -15.72
N PRO A 73 -12.43 -15.76 -14.91
CA PRO A 73 -12.34 -15.70 -13.45
C PRO A 73 -11.13 -16.41 -12.83
N THR A 74 -10.37 -17.16 -13.61
CA THR A 74 -9.11 -17.75 -13.14
C THR A 74 -7.99 -16.73 -13.09
N ARG A 75 -8.11 -15.65 -13.85
CA ARG A 75 -7.11 -14.59 -13.93
C ARG A 75 -7.34 -13.51 -12.87
N VAL A 76 -6.38 -13.42 -11.95
CA VAL A 76 -6.37 -12.37 -10.92
C VAL A 76 -5.82 -11.07 -11.53
N VAL A 77 -6.59 -9.99 -11.45
CA VAL A 77 -6.21 -8.64 -11.88
C VAL A 77 -5.50 -7.89 -10.76
N SER A 78 -5.99 -8.05 -9.54
CA SER A 78 -5.41 -7.46 -8.32
C SER A 78 -5.69 -8.36 -7.13
N ARG A 79 -4.72 -8.43 -6.22
CA ARG A 79 -4.85 -9.10 -4.92
C ARG A 79 -4.35 -8.17 -3.84
N ARG A 80 -5.13 -8.04 -2.76
CA ARG A 80 -4.79 -7.16 -1.65
C ARG A 80 -4.94 -7.92 -0.34
N MET A 81 -3.91 -7.85 0.49
CA MET A 81 -3.96 -8.25 1.89
C MET A 81 -4.46 -7.06 2.70
N GLN A 82 -5.47 -7.27 3.53
CA GLN A 82 -6.11 -6.26 4.36
C GLN A 82 -6.14 -6.73 5.80
N PHE A 83 -6.22 -5.81 6.74
CA PHE A 83 -6.10 -6.10 8.16
C PHE A 83 -7.28 -5.47 8.89
N VAL A 84 -7.96 -6.28 9.70
CA VAL A 84 -9.10 -5.85 10.52
C VAL A 84 -8.79 -6.15 11.97
N ALA A 85 -8.83 -5.14 12.84
CA ALA A 85 -8.73 -5.29 14.27
C ALA A 85 -10.12 -5.24 14.89
N ILE A 86 -10.36 -6.13 15.88
CA ILE A 86 -11.64 -6.22 16.62
C ILE A 86 -11.32 -6.13 18.10
N ASP A 87 -11.98 -5.21 18.80
CA ASP A 87 -11.87 -5.06 20.25
C ASP A 87 -12.80 -6.01 21.02
N ALA A 88 -12.70 -6.00 22.35
CA ALA A 88 -13.53 -6.83 23.23
C ALA A 88 -15.04 -6.49 23.18
N GLN A 89 -15.42 -5.36 22.63
CA GLN A 89 -16.80 -4.91 22.42
C GLN A 89 -17.35 -5.35 21.06
N GLY A 90 -16.52 -5.95 20.22
CA GLY A 90 -16.87 -6.37 18.87
C GLY A 90 -16.83 -5.26 17.83
N HIS A 91 -16.22 -4.11 18.13
CA HIS A 91 -16.03 -3.06 17.16
C HIS A 91 -14.88 -3.43 16.22
N ALA A 92 -15.17 -3.46 14.93
CA ALA A 92 -14.21 -3.75 13.89
C ALA A 92 -13.69 -2.45 13.24
N ILE A 93 -12.39 -2.36 13.05
CA ILE A 93 -11.73 -1.24 12.38
C ILE A 93 -10.70 -1.74 11.37
N HIS A 94 -10.40 -0.93 10.36
CA HIS A 94 -9.25 -1.16 9.50
C HIS A 94 -7.96 -0.93 10.29
N ALA A 95 -7.10 -1.95 10.37
CA ALA A 95 -5.89 -1.91 11.19
C ALA A 95 -4.68 -1.29 10.46
N GLY A 96 -4.90 -0.66 9.29
CA GLY A 96 -3.85 -0.04 8.49
C GLY A 96 -3.13 -1.01 7.55
N TRP A 97 -1.96 -0.56 7.06
CA TRP A 97 -1.14 -1.28 6.09
C TRP A 97 -0.05 -2.07 6.79
N ALA A 98 -0.10 -3.40 6.69
CA ALA A 98 0.89 -4.31 7.25
C ALA A 98 1.21 -4.14 8.76
N PRO A 99 0.21 -3.97 9.65
CA PRO A 99 0.44 -3.70 11.09
C PRO A 99 1.26 -4.80 11.77
N HIS A 100 1.24 -6.02 11.24
CA HIS A 100 1.99 -7.16 11.77
C HIS A 100 3.52 -6.97 11.71
N LEU A 101 4.03 -6.02 10.91
CA LEU A 101 5.46 -5.73 10.83
C LEU A 101 6.00 -5.00 12.07
N ASP A 102 5.12 -4.34 12.81
CA ASP A 102 5.46 -3.56 14.00
C ASP A 102 5.16 -4.32 15.30
N LEU A 103 4.59 -5.54 15.19
CA LEU A 103 4.26 -6.39 16.34
C LEU A 103 5.41 -7.33 16.70
N GLU A 104 5.61 -7.53 18.00
CA GLU A 104 6.65 -8.39 18.54
C GLU A 104 6.08 -9.68 19.15
N PRO A 105 6.82 -10.81 19.11
CA PRO A 105 6.39 -12.02 19.78
C PRO A 105 6.50 -11.88 21.31
N LEU A 106 5.54 -12.42 22.05
CA LEU A 106 5.56 -12.49 23.52
C LEU A 106 6.50 -13.60 24.00
N THR A 107 7.18 -13.36 25.12
CA THR A 107 7.93 -14.43 25.81
C THR A 107 6.95 -15.39 26.51
N PRO A 108 7.34 -16.66 26.75
CA PRO A 108 6.49 -17.61 27.52
C PRO A 108 6.15 -17.08 28.94
N ALA A 109 7.05 -16.33 29.57
CA ALA A 109 6.79 -15.72 30.87
C ALA A 109 5.72 -14.62 30.80
N ASP A 110 5.77 -13.79 29.75
CA ASP A 110 4.79 -12.74 29.52
C ASP A 110 3.41 -13.32 29.17
N LEU A 111 3.39 -14.38 28.40
CA LEU A 111 2.15 -15.07 28.04
C LEU A 111 1.42 -15.63 29.28
N ALA A 112 2.16 -16.12 30.27
CA ALA A 112 1.61 -16.61 31.53
C ALA A 112 0.88 -15.51 32.33
N LEU A 113 1.27 -14.24 32.21
CA LEU A 113 0.63 -13.10 32.87
C LEU A 113 -0.71 -12.70 32.20
N LEU A 114 -1.02 -13.25 31.05
CA LEU A 114 -2.17 -12.90 30.22
C LEU A 114 -3.23 -14.04 30.15
N ALA A 115 -3.14 -15.04 31.03
CA ALA A 115 -4.02 -16.20 31.02
C ALA A 115 -5.52 -15.83 31.12
N ASP A 116 -5.85 -14.79 31.86
CA ASP A 116 -7.20 -14.26 31.97
C ASP A 116 -7.70 -13.58 30.69
N VAL A 117 -6.82 -12.91 29.97
CA VAL A 117 -7.11 -12.30 28.66
C VAL A 117 -7.41 -13.38 27.62
N LEU A 118 -6.58 -14.43 27.60
CA LEU A 118 -6.77 -15.57 26.69
C LEU A 118 -8.04 -16.35 26.97
N ALA A 119 -8.48 -16.41 28.24
CA ALA A 119 -9.70 -17.08 28.67
C ALA A 119 -10.94 -16.16 28.65
N ALA A 120 -10.81 -14.92 28.19
CA ALA A 120 -11.88 -13.95 28.21
C ALA A 120 -13.05 -14.38 27.31
N PRO A 121 -14.32 -14.25 27.77
CA PRO A 121 -15.49 -14.74 27.02
C PRO A 121 -15.65 -14.18 25.59
N TRP A 122 -15.19 -12.97 25.35
CA TRP A 122 -15.27 -12.35 24.03
C TRP A 122 -14.40 -13.07 22.99
N MET A 123 -13.30 -13.71 23.40
CA MET A 123 -12.44 -14.51 22.52
C MET A 123 -13.14 -15.78 21.97
N ALA A 124 -14.21 -16.25 22.64
CA ALA A 124 -14.99 -17.40 22.20
C ALA A 124 -16.12 -17.02 21.21
N GLN A 125 -16.29 -15.73 20.90
CA GLN A 125 -17.27 -15.28 19.92
C GLN A 125 -16.77 -15.53 18.49
N ASP A 126 -17.70 -15.50 17.54
CA ASP A 126 -17.37 -15.62 16.09
C ASP A 126 -16.81 -14.30 15.53
N LEU A 127 -15.60 -13.95 15.96
CA LEU A 127 -14.91 -12.73 15.55
C LEU A 127 -14.51 -12.75 14.07
N GLU A 128 -14.31 -13.95 13.50
CA GLU A 128 -13.99 -14.12 12.09
C GLU A 128 -15.14 -13.61 11.21
N SER A 129 -16.38 -13.96 11.54
CA SER A 129 -17.56 -13.47 10.83
C SER A 129 -17.70 -11.95 10.94
N VAL A 130 -17.37 -11.35 12.09
CA VAL A 130 -17.37 -9.89 12.26
C VAL A 130 -16.31 -9.23 11.37
N ALA A 131 -15.10 -9.80 11.32
CA ALA A 131 -14.02 -9.31 10.45
C ALA A 131 -14.41 -9.38 8.97
N LEU A 132 -14.98 -10.50 8.53
CA LEU A 132 -15.45 -10.69 7.15
C LEU A 132 -16.59 -9.74 6.78
N ALA A 133 -17.54 -9.52 7.70
CA ALA A 133 -18.64 -8.57 7.47
C ALA A 133 -18.10 -7.14 7.32
N TYR A 134 -17.17 -6.72 8.17
CA TYR A 134 -16.51 -5.43 8.06
C TYR A 134 -15.74 -5.31 6.74
N ALA A 135 -14.91 -6.29 6.41
CA ALA A 135 -14.15 -6.29 5.17
C ALA A 135 -15.06 -6.22 3.94
N GLY A 136 -16.13 -7.02 3.92
CA GLY A 136 -17.09 -7.05 2.82
C GLY A 136 -17.86 -5.73 2.62
N SER A 137 -18.13 -5.00 3.71
CA SER A 137 -18.88 -3.74 3.66
C SER A 137 -18.02 -2.50 3.44
N GLN A 138 -16.76 -2.50 3.88
CA GLN A 138 -15.89 -1.32 3.87
C GLN A 138 -14.69 -1.50 2.92
N LEU A 139 -13.91 -2.56 3.08
CA LEU A 139 -12.61 -2.70 2.44
C LEU A 139 -12.69 -3.28 1.00
N VAL A 140 -13.58 -4.22 0.79
CA VAL A 140 -13.79 -4.85 -0.52
C VAL A 140 -14.32 -3.86 -1.57
N PRO A 141 -15.34 -3.01 -1.27
CA PRO A 141 -15.81 -2.03 -2.23
C PRO A 141 -14.72 -1.03 -2.64
N GLU A 142 -13.93 -0.54 -1.71
CA GLU A 142 -12.83 0.37 -1.97
C GLU A 142 -11.80 -0.23 -2.93
N HIS A 143 -11.30 -1.44 -2.61
CA HIS A 143 -10.35 -2.15 -3.46
C HIS A 143 -10.93 -2.44 -4.85
N PHE A 144 -12.18 -2.86 -4.92
CA PHE A 144 -12.87 -3.15 -6.18
C PHE A 144 -13.01 -1.90 -7.05
N ASP A 145 -13.47 -0.79 -6.48
CA ASP A 145 -13.69 0.46 -7.21
C ASP A 145 -12.38 1.06 -7.72
N GLU A 146 -11.30 1.00 -6.93
CA GLU A 146 -9.97 1.41 -7.36
C GLU A 146 -9.49 0.60 -8.58
N VAL A 147 -9.58 -0.72 -8.49
CA VAL A 147 -9.15 -1.63 -9.57
C VAL A 147 -10.01 -1.43 -10.81
N ARG A 148 -11.33 -1.34 -10.67
CA ARG A 148 -12.27 -1.10 -11.75
C ARG A 148 -11.94 0.20 -12.49
N THR A 149 -11.80 1.31 -11.75
CA THR A 149 -11.51 2.62 -12.32
C THR A 149 -10.19 2.62 -13.09
N ARG A 150 -9.12 2.05 -12.51
CA ARG A 150 -7.82 1.93 -13.17
C ARG A 150 -7.90 1.07 -14.44
N ARG A 151 -8.65 -0.02 -14.39
CA ARG A 151 -8.84 -0.94 -15.52
C ARG A 151 -9.60 -0.27 -16.66
N GLU A 152 -10.69 0.42 -16.36
CA GLU A 152 -11.48 1.18 -17.32
C GLU A 152 -10.61 2.23 -18.03
N GLN A 153 -9.90 3.05 -17.30
CA GLN A 153 -9.01 4.05 -17.86
C GLN A 153 -7.92 3.46 -18.77
N THR A 154 -7.35 2.32 -18.37
CA THR A 154 -6.31 1.64 -19.15
C THR A 154 -6.89 1.07 -20.45
N VAL A 155 -8.06 0.46 -20.37
CA VAL A 155 -8.74 -0.09 -21.55
C VAL A 155 -9.15 1.03 -22.51
N ASP A 156 -9.72 2.12 -22.00
CA ASP A 156 -10.17 3.24 -22.83
C ASP A 156 -9.00 3.91 -23.57
N LYS A 157 -7.88 4.14 -22.88
CA LYS A 157 -6.64 4.65 -23.50
C LYS A 157 -6.09 3.70 -24.56
N THR A 158 -6.07 2.40 -24.26
CA THR A 158 -5.55 1.38 -25.19
C THR A 158 -6.45 1.24 -26.40
N LEU A 159 -7.79 1.26 -26.21
CA LEU A 159 -8.77 1.18 -27.26
C LEU A 159 -8.65 2.36 -28.24
N ALA A 160 -8.51 3.58 -27.70
CA ALA A 160 -8.30 4.78 -28.50
C ALA A 160 -7.02 4.69 -29.34
N ALA A 161 -5.91 4.29 -28.76
CA ALA A 161 -4.62 4.16 -29.45
C ALA A 161 -4.65 3.07 -30.53
N VAL A 162 -5.26 1.92 -30.26
CA VAL A 162 -5.43 0.82 -31.24
C VAL A 162 -6.33 1.25 -32.38
N HIS A 163 -7.43 1.94 -32.06
CA HIS A 163 -8.35 2.44 -33.07
C HIS A 163 -7.66 3.44 -34.00
N GLU A 164 -7.01 4.44 -33.44
CA GLU A 164 -6.30 5.47 -34.21
C GLU A 164 -5.24 4.86 -35.14
N ARG A 165 -4.43 3.94 -34.63
CA ARG A 165 -3.39 3.28 -35.41
C ARG A 165 -3.98 2.46 -36.57
N LEU A 166 -4.96 1.59 -36.29
CA LEU A 166 -5.52 0.72 -37.32
C LEU A 166 -6.35 1.49 -38.34
N VAL A 167 -7.03 2.58 -37.96
CA VAL A 167 -7.72 3.46 -38.89
C VAL A 167 -6.74 4.14 -39.84
N LYS A 168 -5.58 4.64 -39.33
CA LYS A 168 -4.54 5.21 -40.19
C LYS A 168 -3.99 4.20 -41.20
N GLU A 169 -3.74 2.96 -40.77
CA GLU A 169 -3.28 1.89 -41.65
C GLU A 169 -4.33 1.51 -42.70
N ILE A 170 -5.61 1.38 -42.33
CA ILE A 170 -6.71 1.07 -43.22
C ILE A 170 -6.86 2.19 -44.26
N ASN A 171 -6.83 3.45 -43.85
CA ASN A 171 -6.96 4.59 -44.79
C ASN A 171 -5.81 4.62 -45.80
N PHE A 172 -4.56 4.39 -45.33
CA PHE A 172 -3.39 4.30 -46.24
C PHE A 172 -3.57 3.22 -47.30
N TRP A 173 -4.03 2.02 -46.93
CA TRP A 173 -4.25 0.95 -47.87
C TRP A 173 -5.48 1.18 -48.77
N SER A 174 -6.51 1.86 -48.28
CA SER A 174 -7.69 2.26 -49.05
C SER A 174 -7.35 3.27 -50.11
N ASP A 175 -6.54 4.29 -49.79
CA ASP A 175 -6.05 5.26 -50.79
C ASP A 175 -5.19 4.59 -51.88
N ARG A 176 -4.39 3.60 -51.47
CA ARG A 176 -3.58 2.81 -52.42
C ARG A 176 -4.46 1.94 -53.30
N TYR A 177 -5.53 1.37 -52.75
CA TYR A 177 -6.53 0.58 -53.49
C TYR A 177 -7.22 1.41 -54.58
N ILE A 178 -7.65 2.63 -54.24
CA ILE A 178 -8.29 3.57 -55.20
C ILE A 178 -7.31 3.88 -56.34
N LYS A 179 -6.06 4.22 -56.06
CA LYS A 179 -5.05 4.48 -57.10
C LYS A 179 -4.82 3.28 -58.05
N LEU A 180 -4.81 2.07 -57.51
CA LEU A 180 -4.65 0.86 -58.30
C LEU A 180 -5.91 0.56 -59.16
N GLN A 181 -7.11 0.93 -58.68
CA GLN A 181 -8.33 0.85 -59.47
C GLN A 181 -8.27 1.79 -60.68
N ASP A 182 -7.77 3.03 -60.51
CA ASP A 182 -7.57 4.00 -61.60
C ASP A 182 -6.54 3.46 -62.61
N ASP A 183 -5.41 2.89 -62.14
CA ASP A 183 -4.42 2.26 -63.00
C ASP A 183 -4.96 1.06 -63.78
N SER A 184 -5.84 0.25 -63.18
CA SER A 184 -6.53 -0.86 -63.86
C SER A 184 -7.48 -0.35 -64.93
N ALA A 185 -8.23 0.72 -64.64
CA ALA A 185 -9.10 1.37 -65.61
C ALA A 185 -8.33 1.98 -66.80
N ALA A 186 -7.07 2.42 -66.55
CA ALA A 186 -6.17 2.88 -67.57
C ALA A 186 -5.46 1.75 -68.38
N GLY A 187 -5.86 0.47 -68.14
CA GLY A 187 -5.32 -0.68 -68.87
C GLY A 187 -4.04 -1.29 -68.38
N LYS A 188 -3.57 -0.92 -67.15
CA LYS A 188 -2.40 -1.54 -66.52
C LYS A 188 -2.78 -2.88 -65.89
N ASP A 189 -1.89 -3.87 -65.98
CA ASP A 189 -2.10 -5.18 -65.31
C ASP A 189 -1.70 -5.08 -63.84
N VAL A 190 -2.64 -4.74 -62.99
CA VAL A 190 -2.49 -4.60 -61.53
C VAL A 190 -3.40 -5.53 -60.74
N ARG A 191 -4.01 -6.51 -61.40
CA ARG A 191 -5.08 -7.39 -60.82
C ARG A 191 -4.63 -8.09 -59.57
N LEU A 192 -3.45 -8.73 -59.53
CA LEU A 192 -2.93 -9.44 -58.40
C LEU A 192 -2.61 -8.49 -57.21
N THR A 193 -2.10 -7.28 -57.53
CA THR A 193 -1.83 -6.24 -56.55
C THR A 193 -3.10 -5.70 -55.92
N LEU A 194 -4.16 -5.49 -56.72
CA LEU A 194 -5.48 -5.06 -56.24
C LEU A 194 -6.07 -6.08 -55.24
N GLU A 195 -6.03 -7.37 -55.58
CA GLU A 195 -6.55 -8.44 -54.74
C GLU A 195 -5.77 -8.52 -53.39
N ASN A 196 -4.44 -8.40 -53.44
CA ASN A 196 -3.61 -8.39 -52.22
C ASN A 196 -3.90 -7.18 -51.34
N VAL A 197 -4.05 -5.98 -51.90
CA VAL A 197 -4.37 -4.77 -51.14
C VAL A 197 -5.73 -4.86 -50.48
N ARG A 198 -6.73 -5.38 -51.23
CA ARG A 198 -8.08 -5.62 -50.69
C ARG A 198 -8.03 -6.58 -49.50
N ARG A 199 -7.37 -7.71 -49.63
CA ARG A 199 -7.18 -8.67 -48.53
C ARG A 199 -6.53 -8.02 -47.30
N THR A 200 -5.51 -7.18 -47.50
CA THR A 200 -4.88 -6.44 -46.39
C THR A 200 -5.86 -5.52 -45.66
N ILE A 201 -6.73 -4.81 -46.41
CA ILE A 201 -7.78 -3.95 -45.81
C ILE A 201 -8.76 -4.79 -44.98
N ASP A 202 -9.22 -5.92 -45.54
CA ASP A 202 -10.15 -6.82 -44.87
C ASP A 202 -9.55 -7.41 -43.60
N GLU A 203 -8.29 -7.84 -43.62
CA GLU A 203 -7.54 -8.37 -42.48
C GLU A 203 -7.35 -7.31 -41.38
N LEU A 204 -6.97 -6.06 -41.73
CA LEU A 204 -6.82 -4.97 -40.78
C LEU A 204 -8.16 -4.58 -40.13
N THR A 205 -9.26 -4.61 -40.91
CA THR A 205 -10.59 -4.32 -40.42
C THR A 205 -11.04 -5.39 -39.42
N ALA A 206 -10.90 -6.66 -39.78
CA ALA A 206 -11.22 -7.79 -38.89
C ALA A 206 -10.36 -7.75 -37.61
N ARG A 207 -9.06 -7.42 -37.74
CA ARG A 207 -8.18 -7.27 -36.59
C ARG A 207 -8.61 -6.13 -35.65
N ARG A 208 -9.03 -4.98 -36.19
CA ARG A 208 -9.55 -3.85 -35.41
C ARG A 208 -10.78 -4.27 -34.60
N GLU A 209 -11.73 -4.94 -35.22
CA GLU A 209 -12.96 -5.40 -34.56
C GLU A 209 -12.67 -6.44 -33.46
N THR A 210 -11.85 -7.44 -33.79
CA THR A 210 -11.45 -8.48 -32.83
C THR A 210 -10.73 -7.90 -31.63
N ARG A 211 -9.80 -6.96 -31.89
CA ARG A 211 -9.03 -6.33 -30.82
C ARG A 211 -9.89 -5.42 -29.95
N ALA A 212 -10.81 -4.65 -30.55
CA ALA A 212 -11.77 -3.83 -29.82
C ALA A 212 -12.67 -4.68 -28.92
N LYS A 213 -13.21 -5.78 -29.44
CA LYS A 213 -14.04 -6.71 -28.69
C LYS A 213 -13.27 -7.34 -27.52
N ALA A 214 -12.03 -7.77 -27.74
CA ALA A 214 -11.16 -8.32 -26.70
C ALA A 214 -10.85 -7.29 -25.58
N LEU A 215 -10.54 -6.04 -25.96
CA LEU A 215 -10.29 -4.96 -24.99
C LEU A 215 -11.53 -4.62 -24.16
N LEU A 216 -12.70 -4.55 -24.78
CA LEU A 216 -13.97 -4.32 -24.08
C LEU A 216 -14.31 -5.45 -23.10
N ALA A 217 -14.02 -6.70 -23.46
CA ALA A 217 -14.18 -7.84 -22.55
C ALA A 217 -13.27 -7.74 -21.33
N MET A 218 -12.02 -7.23 -21.51
CA MET A 218 -11.07 -7.01 -20.42
C MET A 218 -11.48 -5.89 -19.46
N ARG A 219 -12.42 -5.02 -19.83
CA ARG A 219 -12.92 -3.93 -18.98
C ARG A 219 -13.70 -4.45 -17.79
N HIS A 220 -14.38 -5.58 -17.94
CA HIS A 220 -15.21 -6.16 -16.91
C HIS A 220 -14.34 -6.90 -15.88
N VAL A 221 -14.49 -6.51 -14.60
CA VAL A 221 -13.85 -7.16 -13.46
C VAL A 221 -14.90 -7.62 -12.45
N ILE A 222 -14.59 -8.65 -11.71
CA ILE A 222 -15.44 -9.20 -10.64
C ILE A 222 -14.69 -9.28 -9.33
N SER A 223 -15.39 -9.02 -8.24
CA SER A 223 -14.88 -9.15 -6.88
C SER A 223 -14.97 -10.62 -6.43
N ALA A 224 -13.90 -11.16 -5.89
CA ALA A 224 -13.95 -12.45 -5.19
C ALA A 224 -14.44 -12.25 -3.75
N THR A 225 -14.89 -13.32 -3.12
CA THR A 225 -15.21 -13.31 -1.69
C THR A 225 -13.93 -13.16 -0.88
N PRO A 226 -13.88 -12.25 0.11
CA PRO A 226 -12.72 -12.13 1.00
C PRO A 226 -12.56 -13.40 1.85
N VAL A 227 -11.32 -13.76 2.16
CA VAL A 227 -10.98 -14.96 2.94
C VAL A 227 -10.04 -14.58 4.07
N VAL A 228 -10.32 -15.07 5.28
CA VAL A 228 -9.38 -14.96 6.41
C VAL A 228 -8.24 -15.94 6.23
N LEU A 229 -7.00 -15.43 6.21
CA LEU A 229 -5.79 -16.24 6.14
C LEU A 229 -5.31 -16.68 7.52
N GLY A 230 -5.53 -15.84 8.54
CA GLY A 230 -5.13 -16.08 9.91
C GLY A 230 -5.44 -14.88 10.79
N GLY A 231 -5.06 -14.98 12.07
CA GLY A 231 -5.27 -13.92 13.04
C GLY A 231 -4.25 -13.94 14.16
N ALA A 232 -4.20 -12.88 14.93
CA ALA A 232 -3.37 -12.75 16.12
C ALA A 232 -4.11 -11.96 17.20
N LEU A 233 -3.96 -12.39 18.46
CA LEU A 233 -4.33 -11.55 19.59
C LEU A 233 -3.19 -10.54 19.80
N VAL A 234 -3.49 -9.25 19.69
CA VAL A 234 -2.54 -8.15 19.89
C VAL A 234 -2.72 -7.57 21.28
N ILE A 235 -1.67 -7.61 22.05
CA ILE A 235 -1.62 -7.12 23.43
C ILE A 235 -0.92 -5.75 23.43
N PRO A 236 -1.57 -4.69 23.92
CA PRO A 236 -0.89 -3.42 24.16
C PRO A 236 0.27 -3.59 25.17
N VAL A 237 1.42 -2.97 24.90
CA VAL A 237 2.53 -3.02 25.85
C VAL A 237 2.14 -2.40 27.19
N GLY A 238 1.23 -1.40 27.22
CA GLY A 238 0.71 -0.82 28.46
C GLY A 238 0.04 -1.85 29.37
N LEU A 239 -0.77 -2.76 28.82
CA LEU A 239 -1.37 -3.85 29.58
C LEU A 239 -0.31 -4.80 30.15
N LEU A 240 0.71 -5.13 29.35
CA LEU A 240 1.80 -6.02 29.79
C LEU A 240 2.63 -5.38 30.91
N LEU A 241 2.95 -4.09 30.83
CA LEU A 241 3.66 -3.35 31.87
C LEU A 241 2.86 -3.28 33.16
N GLN A 242 1.54 -3.07 33.06
CA GLN A 242 0.63 -3.13 34.22
C GLN A 242 0.69 -4.49 34.90
N ARG A 243 0.63 -5.59 34.13
CA ARG A 243 0.68 -6.96 34.65
C ARG A 243 2.04 -7.29 35.30
N LYS A 244 3.11 -6.72 34.80
CA LYS A 244 4.46 -6.83 35.39
C LYS A 244 4.62 -6.01 36.68
N GLY A 245 3.62 -5.21 37.05
CA GLY A 245 3.67 -4.36 38.24
C GLY A 245 4.76 -3.28 38.18
N GLN A 246 5.09 -2.80 36.98
CA GLN A 246 6.10 -1.75 36.83
C GLN A 246 5.58 -0.40 37.33
N PRO A 247 6.22 0.25 38.32
CA PRO A 247 5.76 1.54 38.84
C PRO A 247 5.94 2.64 37.79
N GLY A 248 4.97 3.57 37.71
CA GLY A 248 5.08 4.74 36.85
C GLY A 248 4.58 4.56 35.41
N TRP A 249 4.20 3.36 34.99
CA TRP A 249 3.76 3.09 33.62
C TRP A 249 2.62 4.03 33.12
N THR A 250 1.69 4.38 34.02
CA THR A 250 0.56 5.30 33.68
C THR A 250 1.06 6.74 33.47
N ALA A 251 1.93 7.23 34.33
CA ALA A 251 2.49 8.57 34.22
C ALA A 251 3.38 8.69 32.95
N ASP A 252 4.14 7.63 32.63
CA ASP A 252 4.96 7.57 31.41
C ASP A 252 4.07 7.52 30.16
N ALA A 253 2.94 6.83 30.20
CA ALA A 253 1.96 6.78 29.10
C ALA A 253 1.32 8.15 28.86
N GLU A 254 0.88 8.83 29.92
CA GLU A 254 0.29 10.18 29.83
C GLU A 254 1.32 11.20 29.31
N ALA A 255 2.56 11.12 29.77
CA ALA A 255 3.64 11.99 29.31
C ALA A 255 3.94 11.78 27.82
N ARG A 256 3.99 10.53 27.36
CA ARG A 256 4.17 10.20 25.93
C ARG A 256 3.01 10.70 25.09
N ALA A 257 1.77 10.42 25.48
CA ALA A 257 0.58 10.88 24.77
C ALA A 257 0.54 12.41 24.63
N ARG A 258 0.94 13.15 25.67
CA ARG A 258 1.05 14.61 25.63
C ARG A 258 2.10 15.07 24.62
N VAL A 259 3.30 14.44 24.61
CA VAL A 259 4.36 14.75 23.65
C VAL A 259 3.90 14.51 22.22
N GLU A 260 3.22 13.38 21.96
CA GLU A 260 2.67 13.05 20.64
C GLU A 260 1.61 14.07 20.19
N GLN A 261 0.67 14.46 21.08
CA GLN A 261 -0.35 15.45 20.76
C GLN A 261 0.24 16.82 20.44
N ILE A 262 1.28 17.26 21.18
CA ILE A 262 1.95 18.53 20.92
C ILE A 262 2.68 18.46 19.57
N ALA A 263 3.35 17.35 19.27
CA ALA A 263 4.07 17.15 18.03
C ALA A 263 3.12 17.14 16.82
N MET A 264 2.04 16.38 16.89
CA MET A 264 1.02 16.34 15.85
C MET A 264 0.46 17.72 15.55
N ARG A 265 0.09 18.46 16.61
CA ARG A 265 -0.43 19.82 16.45
C ARG A 265 0.59 20.75 15.80
N ALA A 266 1.85 20.70 16.24
CA ALA A 266 2.91 21.56 15.70
C ALA A 266 3.13 21.31 14.19
N VAL A 267 3.14 20.04 13.74
CA VAL A 267 3.27 19.69 12.32
C VAL A 267 2.06 20.13 11.52
N MET A 268 0.85 19.85 12.01
CA MET A 268 -0.38 20.23 11.30
C MET A 268 -0.49 21.75 11.17
N ASP A 269 -0.12 22.51 12.19
CA ASP A 269 -0.17 23.96 12.16
C ASP A 269 0.89 24.54 11.22
N ALA A 270 2.09 23.97 11.18
CA ALA A 270 3.13 24.34 10.23
C ALA A 270 2.69 24.12 8.78
N GLU A 271 2.08 22.98 8.44
CA GLU A 271 1.58 22.71 7.11
C GLU A 271 0.37 23.60 6.72
N ARG A 272 -0.53 23.89 7.68
CA ARG A 272 -1.61 24.87 7.48
C ARG A 272 -1.08 26.28 7.23
N ALA A 273 -0.01 26.69 7.92
CA ALA A 273 0.64 27.97 7.70
C ALA A 273 1.25 28.10 6.29
N LEU A 274 1.66 26.99 5.68
CA LEU A 274 2.07 26.93 4.27
C LEU A 274 0.88 27.01 3.30
N GLY A 275 -0.35 27.01 3.81
CA GLY A 275 -1.58 27.10 3.02
C GLY A 275 -2.05 25.76 2.46
N HIS A 276 -1.56 24.65 2.99
CA HIS A 276 -1.95 23.30 2.57
C HIS A 276 -3.26 22.86 3.24
N GLU A 277 -3.95 21.93 2.61
CA GLU A 277 -5.00 21.14 3.24
C GLU A 277 -4.34 20.01 4.02
N VAL A 278 -4.71 19.85 5.31
CA VAL A 278 -4.02 18.94 6.24
C VAL A 278 -5.01 17.95 6.81
N ILE A 279 -4.76 16.67 6.62
CA ILE A 279 -5.58 15.54 7.06
C ILE A 279 -4.78 14.73 8.06
N ASP A 280 -5.33 14.51 9.26
CA ASP A 280 -4.80 13.59 10.25
C ASP A 280 -5.25 12.17 9.89
N VAL A 281 -4.27 11.28 9.64
CA VAL A 281 -4.47 9.87 9.30
C VAL A 281 -3.78 8.93 10.29
N SER A 282 -3.32 9.46 11.43
CA SER A 282 -2.57 8.69 12.44
C SER A 282 -3.36 7.46 12.95
N ALA A 283 -4.68 7.57 13.04
CA ALA A 283 -5.55 6.46 13.43
C ALA A 283 -5.65 5.35 12.35
N GLU A 284 -5.32 5.66 11.08
CA GLU A 284 -5.42 4.73 9.95
C GLU A 284 -4.22 3.78 9.85
N LYS A 285 -3.14 4.03 10.62
CA LYS A 285 -1.89 3.22 10.64
C LYS A 285 -1.38 2.90 9.24
N CYS A 286 -1.38 3.91 8.36
CA CYS A 286 -1.00 3.75 6.95
C CYS A 286 0.51 3.89 6.69
N GLY A 287 1.32 4.09 7.72
CA GLY A 287 2.77 4.28 7.65
C GLY A 287 3.20 5.75 7.67
N TRP A 288 2.25 6.67 7.90
CA TRP A 288 2.46 8.09 8.17
C TRP A 288 1.27 8.65 8.95
N ASP A 289 1.44 9.79 9.60
CA ASP A 289 0.45 10.39 10.51
C ASP A 289 -0.36 11.52 9.88
N VAL A 290 0.26 12.29 8.98
CA VAL A 290 -0.36 13.48 8.39
C VAL A 290 -0.21 13.48 6.87
N THR A 291 -1.34 13.62 6.17
CA THR A 291 -1.36 13.91 4.74
C THR A 291 -1.52 15.41 4.54
N SER A 292 -0.56 16.04 3.87
CA SER A 292 -0.59 17.47 3.54
C SER A 292 -0.66 17.66 2.04
N ILE A 293 -1.72 18.33 1.58
CA ILE A 293 -2.03 18.54 0.17
C ILE A 293 -1.79 20.01 -0.16
N PRO A 294 -0.75 20.36 -0.93
CA PRO A 294 -0.52 21.72 -1.37
C PRO A 294 -1.66 22.21 -2.27
N LYS A 295 -2.10 23.46 -2.08
CA LYS A 295 -3.10 24.06 -2.97
C LYS A 295 -2.54 24.21 -4.39
N VAL A 296 -3.37 23.89 -5.39
CA VAL A 296 -3.02 24.01 -6.80
C VAL A 296 -2.54 25.42 -7.10
N ARG A 297 -1.28 25.57 -7.54
CA ARG A 297 -0.74 26.79 -8.14
C ARG A 297 -0.50 26.53 -9.63
N ASP A 298 -0.92 27.46 -10.47
CA ASP A 298 -0.70 27.46 -11.94
C ASP A 298 -1.25 26.23 -12.68
N GLY A 299 -2.35 25.61 -12.18
CA GLY A 299 -3.00 24.47 -12.86
C GLY A 299 -2.22 23.14 -12.81
N ARG A 300 -1.11 23.07 -12.06
CA ARG A 300 -0.37 21.84 -11.82
C ARG A 300 -0.88 21.15 -10.56
N LEU A 301 -1.19 19.87 -10.66
CA LEU A 301 -1.47 19.02 -9.51
C LEU A 301 -0.21 18.91 -8.66
N SER A 302 -0.26 19.38 -7.44
CA SER A 302 0.83 19.21 -6.48
C SER A 302 0.76 17.81 -5.88
N THR A 303 1.90 17.18 -5.70
CA THR A 303 1.99 15.86 -5.07
C THR A 303 1.76 16.00 -3.56
N PRO A 304 0.87 15.22 -2.94
CA PRO A 304 0.70 15.22 -1.49
C PRO A 304 1.99 14.86 -0.76
N ARG A 305 2.16 15.40 0.46
CA ARG A 305 3.21 15.00 1.40
C ARG A 305 2.63 14.00 2.39
N HIS A 306 3.37 12.96 2.66
CA HIS A 306 3.07 11.98 3.68
C HIS A 306 4.07 12.16 4.83
N ILE A 307 3.59 12.65 5.96
CA ILE A 307 4.44 13.10 7.06
C ILE A 307 4.27 12.17 8.24
N GLU A 308 5.35 11.49 8.61
CA GLU A 308 5.46 10.74 9.86
C GLU A 308 5.92 11.67 10.96
N VAL A 309 5.23 11.72 12.10
CA VAL A 309 5.48 12.66 13.18
C VAL A 309 6.12 11.96 14.38
N LYS A 310 7.28 12.42 14.79
CA LYS A 310 7.97 11.90 15.98
C LYS A 310 8.17 13.01 17.03
N GLY A 311 7.30 13.00 18.05
CA GLY A 311 7.51 13.80 19.25
C GLY A 311 8.63 13.22 20.13
N ARG A 312 9.53 14.07 20.60
CA ARG A 312 10.59 13.67 21.53
C ARG A 312 10.70 14.68 22.67
N ALA A 313 10.72 14.17 23.90
CA ALA A 313 11.01 15.05 25.04
C ALA A 313 12.43 15.58 24.93
N LYS A 314 12.63 16.83 25.27
CA LYS A 314 13.95 17.49 25.27
C LYS A 314 14.94 16.71 26.12
N GLY A 315 16.10 16.43 25.57
CA GLY A 315 17.14 15.61 26.22
C GLY A 315 17.16 14.14 25.80
N GLN A 316 16.18 13.66 25.06
CA GLN A 316 16.27 12.36 24.40
C GLN A 316 17.29 12.39 23.25
N THR A 317 17.99 11.27 23.04
CA THR A 317 19.07 11.18 22.04
C THR A 317 18.71 10.32 20.83
N THR A 318 17.57 9.62 20.87
CA THR A 318 17.19 8.70 19.82
C THR A 318 15.73 8.87 19.39
N VAL A 319 15.47 8.50 18.15
CA VAL A 319 14.13 8.44 17.55
C VAL A 319 13.87 7.00 17.13
N THR A 320 12.83 6.38 17.67
CA THR A 320 12.39 5.05 17.25
C THR A 320 11.49 5.16 16.03
N VAL A 321 11.82 4.41 14.98
CA VAL A 321 11.04 4.33 13.75
C VAL A 321 10.70 2.87 13.51
N THR A 322 9.44 2.58 13.21
CA THR A 322 8.99 1.21 12.99
C THR A 322 9.37 0.71 11.59
N ARG A 323 9.36 -0.59 11.41
CA ARG A 323 9.63 -1.21 10.12
C ARG A 323 8.65 -0.75 9.04
N ASN A 324 7.37 -0.63 9.38
CA ASN A 324 6.34 -0.20 8.44
C ASN A 324 6.62 1.22 7.93
N GLU A 325 6.94 2.15 8.81
CA GLU A 325 7.33 3.53 8.47
C GLU A 325 8.58 3.58 7.57
N ILE A 326 9.59 2.76 7.87
CA ILE A 326 10.82 2.68 7.07
C ILE A 326 10.53 2.17 5.66
N LEU A 327 9.79 1.06 5.53
CA LEU A 327 9.45 0.49 4.23
C LEU A 327 8.58 1.45 3.42
N TYR A 328 7.63 2.13 4.07
CA TYR A 328 6.84 3.17 3.43
C TYR A 328 7.70 4.32 2.93
N GLY A 329 8.58 4.87 3.78
CA GLY A 329 9.47 5.97 3.44
C GLY A 329 10.46 5.64 2.32
N LEU A 330 10.92 4.39 2.21
CA LEU A 330 11.75 3.92 1.10
C LEU A 330 10.95 3.83 -0.21
N ASN A 331 9.73 3.31 -0.15
CA ASN A 331 8.86 3.14 -1.32
C ASN A 331 8.31 4.47 -1.86
N GLN A 332 8.11 5.45 -0.98
CA GLN A 332 7.54 6.77 -1.27
C GLN A 332 8.52 7.91 -0.99
N SER A 333 9.79 7.71 -1.28
CA SER A 333 10.90 8.57 -0.86
C SER A 333 10.78 10.03 -1.32
N ASP A 334 10.02 10.32 -2.37
CA ASP A 334 9.83 11.68 -2.89
C ASP A 334 8.70 12.43 -2.18
N THR A 335 7.77 11.73 -1.55
CA THR A 335 6.61 12.30 -0.86
C THR A 335 6.70 12.18 0.66
N PHE A 336 7.50 11.23 1.16
CA PHE A 336 7.63 10.95 2.57
C PHE A 336 8.56 11.94 3.29
N ILE A 337 8.11 12.42 4.44
CA ILE A 337 8.85 13.31 5.33
C ILE A 337 8.80 12.75 6.75
N LEU A 338 9.93 12.60 7.40
CA LEU A 338 10.00 12.36 8.83
C LEU A 338 10.07 13.71 9.54
N ALA A 339 9.05 14.05 10.33
CA ALA A 339 8.97 15.30 11.09
C ALA A 339 9.32 15.05 12.56
N ILE A 340 10.31 15.72 13.07
CA ILE A 340 10.72 15.64 14.48
C ILE A 340 10.30 16.93 15.19
N VAL A 341 9.68 16.77 16.36
CA VAL A 341 9.31 17.89 17.24
C VAL A 341 9.90 17.63 18.63
N LEU A 342 10.71 18.56 19.13
CA LEU A 342 11.28 18.49 20.46
C LEU A 342 10.37 19.21 21.45
N VAL A 343 9.89 18.50 22.47
CA VAL A 343 8.90 19.00 23.44
C VAL A 343 9.54 19.24 24.79
N ASP A 344 9.32 20.42 25.38
CA ASP A 344 9.78 20.82 26.71
C ASP A 344 8.57 21.38 27.49
N GLY A 345 7.93 20.53 28.28
CA GLY A 345 6.67 20.85 28.93
C GLY A 345 5.54 21.08 27.93
N ASP A 346 5.06 22.31 27.83
CA ASP A 346 4.05 22.75 26.85
C ASP A 346 4.66 23.46 25.63
N ALA A 347 5.96 23.75 25.68
CA ALA A 347 6.69 24.38 24.58
C ALA A 347 7.26 23.31 23.64
N HIS A 348 7.48 23.71 22.39
CA HIS A 348 8.13 22.85 21.41
C HIS A 348 9.10 23.62 20.52
N GLU A 349 10.09 22.90 20.01
CA GLU A 349 11.02 23.34 18.97
C GLU A 349 10.79 22.49 17.71
N GLY A 350 10.85 23.10 16.53
CA GLY A 350 10.52 22.48 15.23
C GLY A 350 9.14 22.87 14.72
N PRO A 351 8.50 22.09 13.84
CA PRO A 351 8.95 20.79 13.36
C PRO A 351 10.21 20.85 12.49
N PHE A 352 11.06 19.84 12.63
CA PHE A 352 12.27 19.61 11.85
C PHE A 352 11.98 18.53 10.80
N TYR A 353 12.05 18.86 9.52
CA TYR A 353 11.70 17.95 8.43
C TYR A 353 12.93 17.27 7.86
N ILE A 354 12.91 15.94 7.80
CA ILE A 354 13.94 15.12 7.19
C ILE A 354 13.35 14.44 5.95
N ARG A 355 13.84 14.82 4.78
CA ARG A 355 13.51 14.18 3.52
C ARG A 355 14.41 12.99 3.28
N LYS A 356 13.86 11.90 2.69
CA LYS A 356 14.59 10.66 2.41
C LYS A 356 15.38 10.19 3.65
N PRO A 357 14.69 10.00 4.80
CA PRO A 357 15.37 9.69 6.06
C PRO A 357 16.08 8.34 6.03
N PHE A 358 15.62 7.41 5.21
CA PHE A 358 16.08 6.03 5.16
C PHE A 358 16.84 5.74 3.86
N THR A 359 17.91 4.93 3.96
CA THR A 359 18.79 4.56 2.84
C THR A 359 18.77 3.07 2.54
N GLN A 360 18.30 2.25 3.48
CA GLN A 360 18.27 0.80 3.36
C GLN A 360 17.12 0.20 4.17
N GLU A 361 16.66 -0.98 3.74
CA GLU A 361 15.65 -1.73 4.48
C GLU A 361 16.27 -2.32 5.77
N PRO A 362 15.50 -2.37 6.88
CA PRO A 362 15.91 -3.07 8.08
C PRO A 362 15.94 -4.58 7.83
N ASP A 363 16.73 -5.30 8.62
CA ASP A 363 16.71 -6.77 8.60
C ASP A 363 15.30 -7.28 8.85
N TRP A 364 14.96 -8.39 8.20
CA TRP A 364 13.59 -8.92 8.19
C TRP A 364 13.01 -9.23 9.59
N ALA A 365 13.87 -9.50 10.59
CA ALA A 365 13.48 -9.80 11.97
C ALA A 365 13.40 -8.55 12.87
N VAL A 366 13.71 -7.35 12.34
CA VAL A 366 13.71 -6.10 13.11
C VAL A 366 12.37 -5.40 12.92
N THR A 367 11.65 -5.12 14.00
CA THR A 367 10.36 -4.42 14.01
C THR A 367 10.52 -2.91 14.10
N SER A 368 11.60 -2.42 14.73
CA SER A 368 11.88 -0.99 14.84
C SER A 368 13.39 -0.72 14.94
N ILE A 369 13.81 0.48 14.57
CA ILE A 369 15.18 0.95 14.64
C ILE A 369 15.23 2.24 15.45
N ASN A 370 16.26 2.38 16.29
CA ASN A 370 16.57 3.63 16.98
C ASN A 370 17.60 4.40 16.16
N LEU A 371 17.20 5.56 15.65
CA LEU A 371 18.07 6.47 14.91
C LEU A 371 18.63 7.53 15.86
N ASP A 372 19.87 7.96 15.64
CA ASP A 372 20.47 9.06 16.39
C ASP A 372 19.76 10.38 16.06
N LEU A 373 19.26 11.05 17.10
CA LEU A 373 18.51 12.30 16.96
C LEU A 373 19.40 13.43 16.46
N SER A 374 20.65 13.49 16.87
CA SER A 374 21.56 14.57 16.49
C SER A 374 21.95 14.48 15.01
N GLU A 375 22.16 13.27 14.49
CA GLU A 375 22.42 13.04 13.06
C GLU A 375 21.20 13.41 12.20
N LEU A 376 19.99 13.09 12.66
CA LEU A 376 18.76 13.47 11.97
C LEU A 376 18.57 14.98 11.92
N LEU A 377 18.81 15.67 13.05
CA LEU A 377 18.66 17.13 13.12
C LEU A 377 19.68 17.88 12.27
N GLN A 378 20.90 17.35 12.05
CA GLN A 378 21.89 17.94 11.14
C GLN A 378 21.42 17.96 9.68
N ARG A 379 20.54 17.03 9.29
CA ARG A 379 19.97 16.92 7.94
C ARG A 379 18.59 17.57 7.82
N ALA A 380 18.09 18.13 8.93
CA ALA A 380 16.74 18.66 8.99
C ALA A 380 16.63 20.02 8.30
N GLU A 381 15.48 20.24 7.71
CA GLU A 381 15.07 21.49 7.07
C GLU A 381 13.85 22.07 7.81
N ALA A 382 13.66 23.38 7.73
CA ALA A 382 12.41 23.99 8.18
C ALA A 382 11.26 23.65 7.20
N PRO A 383 9.99 23.62 7.66
CA PRO A 383 8.85 23.51 6.77
C PRO A 383 8.90 24.58 5.68
N CYS A 384 8.92 24.16 4.41
CA CYS A 384 8.97 25.07 3.27
C CYS A 384 7.93 24.68 2.20
N PRO A 385 7.34 25.65 1.46
CA PRO A 385 6.55 25.35 0.28
C PRO A 385 7.44 24.66 -0.77
N ILE A 386 6.88 23.68 -1.51
CA ILE A 386 7.54 23.06 -2.67
C ILE A 386 7.26 23.90 -3.91
#